data_0234284d56ba7915ab1257120ff9598a
#
_entry.id   0234284d56ba7915ab1257120ff9598a
#
_cell.length_a   1.000
_cell.length_b   1.000
_cell.length_c   1.000
_cell.angle_alpha   90.00
_cell.angle_beta   90.00
_cell.angle_gamma   90.00
#
_symmetry.space_group_name_H-M   'P 1'
#
loop_
_entity.id
_entity.type
_entity.pdbx_description
1 polymer ?
#
loop_
_entity_poly.entity_id
_entity_poly.type
_entity_poly.pdbx_seq_one_letter_code
_entity_poly.pdbx_strand_id
1 'polypeptide(L)'
;MASLSRRLSSSAISSPKLGKVPPPLPASTSGMTLNTGYLMPSLGLGTWGGGESPEAVSRAVIEALNIGYRLFDCAECYGNEREIGVALAAYFDDDTNDVQRRDVCLVSKVWNTNHGAEHVREACLNTLKNLQTDYLDVYLIHWPIAFEYTGRGPKETKPTDALGHCRLADGISIYETWRAMEALVTDGLVRSIGVSNFSSTHLADVLSYAKFPPAINQVECHGFLKQDNLLKMCKSKGITVMGYAPLGRPGSVRVNKLGDVLLEDEFLVALAGQKGTTPAKLLLRWNMQRGVVVIPKSTNNTRLAENFSAMTDHDIELTEEEMEHMNTLGKTCRYCNYDWGVGGAKIFDE
;
A
#
# COMPACT_ATOMS: atom_id res chain seq x y z
N MET A 1 61.56 -8.64 -14.98
CA MET A 1 60.44 -8.89 -14.03
C MET A 1 59.68 -7.58 -13.84
N ALA A 2 58.59 -7.40 -14.57
CA ALA A 2 57.79 -6.18 -14.54
C ALA A 2 56.52 -6.45 -13.70
N SER A 3 56.38 -5.71 -12.58
CA SER A 3 55.25 -5.75 -11.67
C SER A 3 54.12 -4.94 -12.24
N LEU A 4 52.99 -5.60 -12.63
CA LEU A 4 51.74 -4.95 -12.98
C LEU A 4 50.94 -4.68 -11.69
N SER A 5 51.00 -3.44 -11.19
CA SER A 5 50.04 -2.96 -10.19
C SER A 5 48.76 -2.50 -10.90
N ARG A 6 47.71 -3.32 -10.89
CA ARG A 6 46.35 -2.90 -11.26
C ARG A 6 45.81 -1.96 -10.18
N ARG A 7 45.64 -0.69 -10.51
CA ARG A 7 44.81 0.26 -9.74
C ARG A 7 43.36 -0.13 -9.90
N LEU A 8 42.73 -0.60 -8.83
CA LEU A 8 41.29 -0.68 -8.71
C LEU A 8 40.76 0.76 -8.60
N SER A 9 40.13 1.24 -9.66
CA SER A 9 39.39 2.48 -9.61
C SER A 9 38.14 2.27 -8.75
N SER A 10 38.11 2.82 -7.55
CA SER A 10 36.89 2.98 -6.76
C SER A 10 35.99 3.96 -7.50
N SER A 11 34.97 3.44 -8.20
CA SER A 11 33.85 4.26 -8.63
C SER A 11 33.11 4.72 -7.39
N ALA A 12 33.36 5.95 -6.97
CA ALA A 12 32.60 6.63 -5.95
C ALA A 12 31.13 6.66 -6.47
N ILE A 13 30.24 5.96 -5.78
CA ILE A 13 28.80 6.11 -5.96
C ILE A 13 28.51 7.57 -5.58
N SER A 14 28.26 8.40 -6.59
CA SER A 14 27.84 9.80 -6.38
C SER A 14 26.55 9.78 -5.58
N SER A 15 26.55 10.47 -4.44
CA SER A 15 25.32 10.74 -3.68
C SER A 15 24.28 11.32 -4.63
N PRO A 16 23.02 10.82 -4.62
CA PRO A 16 21.99 11.36 -5.49
C PRO A 16 21.88 12.86 -5.21
N LYS A 17 21.99 13.68 -6.25
CA LYS A 17 21.72 15.12 -6.15
C LYS A 17 20.28 15.24 -5.72
N LEU A 18 20.03 15.86 -4.56
CA LEU A 18 18.69 16.24 -4.08
C LEU A 18 18.00 17.05 -5.20
N GLY A 19 17.29 16.36 -6.06
CA GLY A 19 16.42 16.95 -7.06
C GLY A 19 15.23 17.55 -6.31
N LYS A 20 14.75 18.72 -6.76
CA LYS A 20 13.49 19.27 -6.29
C LYS A 20 12.41 18.19 -6.50
N VAL A 21 11.67 17.86 -5.44
CA VAL A 21 10.51 16.95 -5.54
C VAL A 21 9.64 17.42 -6.70
N PRO A 22 9.32 16.55 -7.69
CA PRO A 22 8.52 16.94 -8.84
C PRO A 22 7.15 17.51 -8.43
N PRO A 23 6.47 18.28 -9.29
CA PRO A 23 5.13 18.81 -8.99
C PRO A 23 4.13 17.68 -8.72
N PRO A 24 3.01 17.96 -8.03
CA PRO A 24 1.95 16.98 -7.79
C PRO A 24 1.34 16.48 -9.11
N LEU A 25 0.60 15.35 -9.03
CA LEU A 25 -0.16 14.79 -10.14
C LEU A 25 -1.06 15.86 -10.81
N PRO A 26 -1.35 15.73 -12.12
CA PRO A 26 -2.26 16.64 -12.81
C PRO A 26 -3.61 16.76 -12.11
N ALA A 27 -4.16 17.98 -12.05
CA ALA A 27 -5.46 18.27 -11.41
C ALA A 27 -6.65 17.53 -12.08
N SER A 28 -6.48 17.01 -13.30
CA SER A 28 -7.46 16.18 -13.99
C SER A 28 -7.57 14.75 -13.44
N THR A 29 -6.66 14.34 -12.55
CA THR A 29 -6.68 13.03 -11.90
C THR A 29 -7.79 13.02 -10.84
N SER A 30 -8.79 12.14 -10.99
CA SER A 30 -9.79 11.90 -9.94
C SER A 30 -9.11 11.34 -8.70
N GLY A 31 -9.22 12.03 -7.56
CA GLY A 31 -8.48 11.64 -6.37
C GLY A 31 -8.77 12.49 -5.15
N MET A 32 -8.03 12.23 -4.10
CA MET A 32 -8.11 12.90 -2.81
C MET A 32 -6.83 13.69 -2.54
N THR A 33 -6.96 14.93 -2.08
CA THR A 33 -5.81 15.72 -1.63
C THR A 33 -5.40 15.28 -0.23
N LEU A 34 -4.17 14.80 -0.10
CA LEU A 34 -3.57 14.45 1.19
C LEU A 34 -3.32 15.72 2.04
N ASN A 35 -3.14 15.55 3.36
CA ASN A 35 -2.78 16.67 4.26
C ASN A 35 -1.43 17.30 3.93
N THR A 36 -0.62 16.69 3.10
CA THR A 36 0.64 17.20 2.55
C THR A 36 0.46 18.06 1.30
N GLY A 37 -0.78 18.18 0.78
CA GLY A 37 -1.10 18.91 -0.45
C GLY A 37 -0.94 18.13 -1.75
N TYR A 38 -0.42 16.89 -1.69
CA TYR A 38 -0.31 16.04 -2.89
C TYR A 38 -1.63 15.34 -3.19
N LEU A 39 -1.94 15.22 -4.50
CA LEU A 39 -3.10 14.48 -4.96
C LEU A 39 -2.79 12.97 -4.98
N MET A 40 -3.72 12.16 -4.51
CA MET A 40 -3.69 10.70 -4.57
C MET A 40 -4.90 10.18 -5.34
N PRO A 41 -4.73 9.36 -6.40
CA PRO A 41 -5.87 8.75 -7.09
C PRO A 41 -6.75 7.94 -6.15
N SER A 42 -8.08 7.98 -6.34
CA SER A 42 -9.04 7.26 -5.48
C SER A 42 -8.99 5.74 -5.65
N LEU A 43 -8.39 5.26 -6.75
CA LEU A 43 -8.23 3.84 -7.04
C LEU A 43 -6.81 3.57 -7.54
N GLY A 44 -6.20 2.51 -7.03
CA GLY A 44 -4.87 2.03 -7.41
C GLY A 44 -4.82 0.52 -7.57
N LEU A 45 -3.65 0.01 -7.96
CA LEU A 45 -3.36 -1.42 -8.02
C LEU A 45 -2.52 -1.85 -6.83
N GLY A 46 -3.01 -2.81 -6.04
CA GLY A 46 -2.21 -3.54 -5.07
C GLY A 46 -1.28 -4.55 -5.77
N THR A 47 0.00 -4.56 -5.41
CA THR A 47 1.00 -5.41 -6.07
C THR A 47 1.43 -6.62 -5.23
N TRP A 48 0.74 -6.93 -4.13
CA TRP A 48 1.02 -8.17 -3.39
C TRP A 48 0.79 -9.40 -4.27
N GLY A 49 1.84 -10.20 -4.51
CA GLY A 49 1.79 -11.32 -5.47
C GLY A 49 0.77 -12.39 -5.11
N GLY A 50 0.67 -12.75 -3.81
CA GLY A 50 -0.30 -13.76 -3.36
C GLY A 50 -0.07 -15.15 -3.96
N GLY A 51 1.16 -15.48 -4.34
CA GLY A 51 1.55 -16.73 -5.01
C GLY A 51 1.82 -16.57 -6.52
N GLU A 52 1.52 -15.41 -7.09
CA GLU A 52 1.91 -15.06 -8.47
C GLU A 52 3.42 -14.78 -8.55
N SER A 53 4.02 -15.00 -9.72
CA SER A 53 5.42 -14.64 -9.92
C SER A 53 5.61 -13.10 -9.99
N PRO A 54 6.80 -12.58 -9.60
CA PRO A 54 7.11 -11.17 -9.73
C PRO A 54 6.89 -10.60 -11.15
N GLU A 55 7.20 -11.39 -12.18
CA GLU A 55 7.01 -11.02 -13.59
C GLU A 55 5.52 -10.96 -13.98
N ALA A 56 4.65 -11.78 -13.37
CA ALA A 56 3.21 -11.69 -13.60
C ALA A 56 2.65 -10.40 -13.00
N VAL A 57 3.14 -10.02 -11.82
CA VAL A 57 2.74 -8.77 -11.16
C VAL A 57 3.26 -7.55 -11.95
N SER A 58 4.51 -7.56 -12.42
CA SER A 58 5.07 -6.44 -13.20
C SER A 58 4.34 -6.26 -14.54
N ARG A 59 3.98 -7.34 -15.24
CA ARG A 59 3.11 -7.25 -16.42
C ARG A 59 1.75 -6.63 -16.10
N ALA A 60 1.13 -7.01 -14.98
CA ALA A 60 -0.14 -6.42 -14.56
C ALA A 60 -0.03 -4.92 -14.25
N VAL A 61 1.12 -4.45 -13.75
CA VAL A 61 1.40 -3.03 -13.55
C VAL A 61 1.41 -2.28 -14.88
N ILE A 62 2.06 -2.82 -15.92
CA ILE A 62 2.07 -2.22 -17.27
C ILE A 62 0.67 -2.19 -17.89
N GLU A 63 -0.05 -3.31 -17.82
CA GLU A 63 -1.45 -3.36 -18.28
C GLU A 63 -2.34 -2.33 -17.55
N ALA A 64 -2.16 -2.20 -16.24
CA ALA A 64 -2.88 -1.20 -15.46
C ALA A 64 -2.53 0.24 -15.89
N LEU A 65 -1.26 0.56 -16.18
CA LEU A 65 -0.87 1.86 -16.74
C LEU A 65 -1.59 2.15 -18.06
N ASN A 66 -1.65 1.15 -18.96
CA ASN A 66 -2.32 1.26 -20.27
C ASN A 66 -3.84 1.46 -20.11
N ILE A 67 -4.47 0.85 -19.10
CA ILE A 67 -5.89 1.04 -18.77
C ILE A 67 -6.15 2.44 -18.21
N GLY A 68 -5.18 3.05 -17.51
CA GLY A 68 -5.33 4.38 -16.91
C GLY A 68 -5.02 4.46 -15.42
N TYR A 69 -4.60 3.39 -14.77
CA TYR A 69 -4.15 3.44 -13.38
C TYR A 69 -2.97 4.40 -13.20
N ARG A 70 -2.98 5.14 -12.10
CA ARG A 70 -1.91 6.09 -11.74
C ARG A 70 -1.49 5.97 -10.27
N LEU A 71 -1.89 4.91 -9.59
CA LEU A 71 -1.52 4.59 -8.20
C LEU A 71 -1.14 3.11 -8.12
N PHE A 72 0.07 2.83 -7.61
CA PHE A 72 0.59 1.48 -7.38
C PHE A 72 1.07 1.35 -5.95
N ASP A 73 0.53 0.35 -5.26
CA ASP A 73 0.85 0.05 -3.86
C ASP A 73 1.81 -1.13 -3.78
N CYS A 74 3.09 -0.83 -3.54
CA CYS A 74 4.18 -1.78 -3.39
C CYS A 74 4.53 -2.00 -1.91
N ALA A 75 5.42 -2.93 -1.63
CA ALA A 75 6.10 -3.08 -0.35
C ALA A 75 7.37 -3.91 -0.49
N GLU A 76 8.38 -3.58 0.31
CA GLU A 76 9.66 -4.32 0.36
C GLU A 76 9.44 -5.83 0.56
N CYS A 77 8.55 -6.20 1.50
CA CYS A 77 8.30 -7.61 1.83
C CYS A 77 7.53 -8.40 0.76
N TYR A 78 7.04 -7.75 -0.30
CA TYR A 78 6.39 -8.46 -1.42
C TYR A 78 7.40 -9.15 -2.35
N GLY A 79 8.67 -8.72 -2.30
CA GLY A 79 9.77 -9.32 -3.04
C GLY A 79 9.68 -9.16 -4.56
N ASN A 80 8.95 -8.16 -5.05
CA ASN A 80 8.71 -7.92 -6.48
C ASN A 80 8.97 -6.48 -6.94
N GLU A 81 9.48 -5.62 -6.03
CA GLU A 81 9.76 -4.21 -6.37
C GLU A 81 10.75 -4.06 -7.52
N ARG A 82 11.73 -4.97 -7.62
CA ARG A 82 12.76 -4.92 -8.67
C ARG A 82 12.15 -5.13 -10.06
N GLU A 83 11.32 -6.14 -10.22
CA GLU A 83 10.66 -6.48 -11.48
C GLU A 83 9.65 -5.40 -11.88
N ILE A 84 8.94 -4.84 -10.90
CA ILE A 84 8.06 -3.67 -11.11
C ILE A 84 8.88 -2.46 -11.56
N GLY A 85 10.00 -2.18 -10.89
CA GLY A 85 10.86 -1.04 -11.23
C GLY A 85 11.45 -1.14 -12.65
N VAL A 86 11.92 -2.32 -13.04
CA VAL A 86 12.42 -2.57 -14.41
C VAL A 86 11.31 -2.31 -15.44
N ALA A 87 10.10 -2.80 -15.18
CA ALA A 87 8.97 -2.62 -16.08
C ALA A 87 8.54 -1.15 -16.17
N LEU A 88 8.46 -0.44 -15.04
CA LEU A 88 8.11 0.97 -14.98
C LEU A 88 9.15 1.86 -15.70
N ALA A 89 10.45 1.61 -15.45
CA ALA A 89 11.51 2.36 -16.10
C ALA A 89 11.45 2.20 -17.62
N ALA A 90 11.34 0.95 -18.11
CA ALA A 90 11.19 0.68 -19.53
C ALA A 90 9.94 1.35 -20.13
N TYR A 91 8.83 1.40 -19.38
CA TYR A 91 7.60 2.07 -19.82
C TYR A 91 7.76 3.60 -19.92
N PHE A 92 8.44 4.21 -18.95
CA PHE A 92 8.65 5.66 -18.94
C PHE A 92 9.73 6.13 -19.91
N ASP A 93 10.66 5.25 -20.28
CA ASP A 93 11.73 5.53 -21.28
C ASP A 93 11.25 5.33 -22.72
N ASP A 94 10.06 4.77 -22.95
CA ASP A 94 9.46 4.59 -24.27
C ASP A 94 8.73 5.87 -24.69
N ASP A 95 9.30 6.59 -25.66
CA ASP A 95 8.78 7.85 -26.19
C ASP A 95 7.36 7.74 -26.82
N THR A 96 6.85 6.53 -27.02
CA THR A 96 5.47 6.31 -27.50
C THR A 96 4.44 6.39 -26.36
N ASN A 97 4.88 6.41 -25.10
CA ASN A 97 4.04 6.54 -23.92
C ASN A 97 3.97 7.99 -23.43
N ASP A 98 2.78 8.53 -23.31
CA ASP A 98 2.57 9.90 -22.77
C ASP A 98 2.74 9.97 -21.24
N VAL A 99 2.72 8.83 -20.54
CA VAL A 99 2.78 8.76 -19.08
C VAL A 99 4.22 8.67 -18.60
N GLN A 100 4.58 9.55 -17.69
CA GLN A 100 5.92 9.61 -17.10
C GLN A 100 5.89 9.32 -15.61
N ARG A 101 7.06 9.10 -14.99
CA ARG A 101 7.17 8.86 -13.53
C ARG A 101 6.40 9.88 -12.68
N ARG A 102 6.39 11.15 -13.06
CA ARG A 102 5.70 12.23 -12.33
C ARG A 102 4.17 12.11 -12.35
N ASP A 103 3.61 11.37 -13.31
CA ASP A 103 2.17 11.17 -13.48
C ASP A 103 1.66 9.96 -12.70
N VAL A 104 2.54 9.28 -11.96
CA VAL A 104 2.25 8.05 -11.22
C VAL A 104 2.55 8.24 -9.73
N CYS A 105 1.62 7.85 -8.88
CA CYS A 105 1.77 7.77 -7.44
C CYS A 105 2.32 6.38 -7.06
N LEU A 106 3.57 6.31 -6.61
CA LEU A 106 4.19 5.09 -6.09
C LEU A 106 4.17 5.10 -4.57
N VAL A 107 3.54 4.08 -4.00
CA VAL A 107 3.52 3.81 -2.56
C VAL A 107 4.41 2.61 -2.27
N SER A 108 5.21 2.67 -1.23
CA SER A 108 5.86 1.49 -0.67
C SER A 108 5.90 1.56 0.86
N LYS A 109 6.50 0.54 1.50
CA LYS A 109 6.38 0.37 2.95
C LYS A 109 7.68 -0.17 3.55
N VAL A 110 8.11 0.41 4.67
CA VAL A 110 9.17 -0.16 5.50
C VAL A 110 8.63 -1.41 6.22
N TRP A 111 9.37 -2.50 6.10
CA TRP A 111 8.99 -3.76 6.74
C TRP A 111 9.37 -3.78 8.21
N ASN A 112 8.74 -4.66 8.96
CA ASN A 112 8.83 -4.76 10.43
C ASN A 112 10.25 -4.97 10.96
N THR A 113 11.13 -5.65 10.21
CA THR A 113 12.54 -5.84 10.59
C THR A 113 13.39 -4.56 10.44
N ASN A 114 12.89 -3.54 9.75
CA ASN A 114 13.62 -2.32 9.43
C ASN A 114 13.14 -1.09 10.22
N HIS A 115 12.51 -1.28 11.39
CA HIS A 115 11.98 -0.19 12.21
C HIS A 115 13.05 0.64 12.94
N GLY A 116 14.26 0.10 13.17
CA GLY A 116 15.37 0.87 13.73
C GLY A 116 15.73 2.07 12.84
N ALA A 117 16.09 3.21 13.46
CA ALA A 117 16.27 4.47 12.74
C ALA A 117 17.25 4.38 11.56
N GLU A 118 18.37 3.68 11.74
CA GLU A 118 19.34 3.42 10.69
C GLU A 118 18.78 2.57 9.54
N HIS A 119 17.93 1.60 9.88
CA HIS A 119 17.37 0.65 8.92
C HIS A 119 16.23 1.24 8.08
N VAL A 120 15.44 2.17 8.63
CA VAL A 120 14.38 2.88 7.89
C VAL A 120 14.93 3.56 6.64
N ARG A 121 16.03 4.31 6.81
CA ARG A 121 16.63 5.04 5.69
C ARG A 121 17.20 4.09 4.64
N GLU A 122 17.91 3.08 5.07
CA GLU A 122 18.49 2.09 4.16
C GLU A 122 17.39 1.29 3.42
N ALA A 123 16.29 0.93 4.10
CA ALA A 123 15.15 0.26 3.47
C ALA A 123 14.53 1.14 2.39
N CYS A 124 14.32 2.43 2.66
CA CYS A 124 13.83 3.39 1.67
C CYS A 124 14.75 3.48 0.46
N LEU A 125 16.07 3.63 0.66
CA LEU A 125 17.03 3.69 -0.44
C LEU A 125 17.06 2.39 -1.27
N ASN A 126 16.90 1.24 -0.63
CA ASN A 126 16.80 -0.05 -1.32
C ASN A 126 15.50 -0.14 -2.16
N THR A 127 14.37 0.29 -1.61
CA THR A 127 13.10 0.39 -2.34
C THR A 127 13.24 1.33 -3.55
N LEU A 128 13.81 2.51 -3.38
CA LEU A 128 14.06 3.46 -4.49
C LEU A 128 14.91 2.82 -5.60
N LYS A 129 16.00 2.13 -5.20
CA LYS A 129 16.86 1.39 -6.13
C LYS A 129 16.09 0.28 -6.86
N ASN A 130 15.29 -0.50 -6.16
CA ASN A 130 14.51 -1.59 -6.73
C ASN A 130 13.43 -1.06 -7.69
N LEU A 131 12.70 -0.03 -7.30
CA LEU A 131 11.67 0.62 -8.14
C LEU A 131 12.25 1.54 -9.22
N GLN A 132 13.59 1.70 -9.30
CA GLN A 132 14.30 2.54 -10.27
C GLN A 132 13.75 3.97 -10.31
N THR A 133 13.59 4.58 -9.15
CA THR A 133 13.05 5.95 -9.00
C THR A 133 13.85 6.73 -7.95
N ASP A 134 13.88 8.05 -8.10
CA ASP A 134 14.59 8.94 -7.17
C ASP A 134 13.75 9.33 -5.95
N TYR A 135 12.44 9.09 -5.98
CA TYR A 135 11.54 9.43 -4.89
C TYR A 135 10.33 8.49 -4.84
N LEU A 136 9.72 8.37 -3.64
CA LEU A 136 8.38 7.80 -3.47
C LEU A 136 7.36 8.91 -3.24
N ASP A 137 6.14 8.71 -3.71
CA ASP A 137 5.03 9.61 -3.42
C ASP A 137 4.54 9.40 -1.98
N VAL A 138 4.51 8.14 -1.54
CA VAL A 138 4.14 7.78 -0.17
C VAL A 138 5.02 6.64 0.34
N TYR A 139 5.48 6.75 1.59
CA TYR A 139 6.16 5.66 2.28
C TYR A 139 5.48 5.39 3.62
N LEU A 140 5.16 4.14 3.92
CA LEU A 140 4.36 3.73 5.07
C LEU A 140 5.15 2.86 6.04
N ILE A 141 4.89 2.96 7.33
CA ILE A 141 5.19 1.89 8.29
C ILE A 141 4.19 0.76 8.02
N HIS A 142 4.68 -0.46 7.68
CA HIS A 142 3.81 -1.53 7.21
C HIS A 142 2.90 -2.09 8.32
N TRP A 143 3.44 -2.27 9.55
CA TRP A 143 2.71 -2.72 10.72
C TRP A 143 3.22 -2.02 11.98
N PRO A 144 2.40 -1.84 13.02
CA PRO A 144 2.81 -1.17 14.27
C PRO A 144 3.64 -2.08 15.19
N ILE A 145 4.53 -2.88 14.64
CA ILE A 145 5.32 -3.86 15.41
C ILE A 145 6.71 -4.02 14.81
N ALA A 146 7.74 -3.88 15.61
CA ALA A 146 9.13 -4.07 15.21
C ALA A 146 9.57 -5.52 15.42
N PHE A 147 10.18 -6.11 14.38
CA PHE A 147 10.84 -7.41 14.47
C PHE A 147 12.34 -7.23 14.59
N GLU A 148 13.01 -8.21 15.20
CA GLU A 148 14.47 -8.24 15.28
C GLU A 148 15.07 -8.12 13.87
N TYR A 149 16.06 -7.23 13.74
CA TYR A 149 16.80 -7.09 12.48
C TYR A 149 17.80 -8.23 12.33
N THR A 150 17.68 -9.02 11.28
CA THR A 150 18.56 -10.16 10.99
C THR A 150 19.23 -10.06 9.61
N GLY A 151 19.16 -8.89 9.01
CA GLY A 151 19.66 -8.64 7.66
C GLY A 151 18.55 -8.33 6.68
N ARG A 152 18.89 -8.27 5.39
CA ARG A 152 17.98 -7.95 4.30
C ARG A 152 17.97 -9.06 3.27
N GLY A 153 16.87 -9.71 3.14
CA GLY A 153 16.67 -10.74 2.15
C GLY A 153 15.31 -11.37 2.31
N PRO A 154 14.87 -12.17 1.34
CA PRO A 154 13.54 -12.79 1.39
C PRO A 154 13.36 -13.75 2.58
N LYS A 155 14.45 -14.26 3.17
CA LYS A 155 14.43 -15.14 4.34
C LYS A 155 14.43 -14.38 5.67
N GLU A 156 14.86 -13.14 5.66
CA GLU A 156 15.02 -12.26 6.84
C GLU A 156 13.75 -11.47 7.17
N THR A 157 12.69 -11.59 6.36
CA THR A 157 11.43 -10.87 6.57
C THR A 157 10.65 -11.34 7.81
N LYS A 158 10.89 -12.56 8.28
CA LYS A 158 10.23 -13.14 9.45
C LYS A 158 11.24 -13.88 10.33
N PRO A 159 12.03 -13.18 11.17
CA PRO A 159 12.93 -13.82 12.11
C PRO A 159 12.12 -14.62 13.13
N THR A 160 12.44 -15.91 13.31
CA THR A 160 11.71 -16.80 14.22
C THR A 160 12.65 -17.43 15.20
N ASP A 161 12.11 -17.74 16.39
CA ASP A 161 12.74 -18.61 17.39
C ASP A 161 12.60 -20.10 17.02
N ALA A 162 13.13 -20.98 17.86
CA ALA A 162 13.08 -22.42 17.68
C ALA A 162 11.64 -23.00 17.69
N LEU A 163 10.66 -22.27 18.24
CA LEU A 163 9.25 -22.63 18.27
C LEU A 163 8.46 -22.07 17.09
N GLY A 164 9.12 -21.28 16.21
CA GLY A 164 8.49 -20.64 15.04
C GLY A 164 7.78 -19.32 15.36
N HIS A 165 7.91 -18.79 16.57
CA HIS A 165 7.40 -17.49 16.97
C HIS A 165 8.28 -16.39 16.41
N CYS A 166 7.66 -15.28 15.98
CA CYS A 166 8.39 -14.13 15.49
C CYS A 166 9.18 -13.46 16.62
N ARG A 167 10.44 -13.15 16.40
CA ARG A 167 11.28 -12.44 17.36
C ARG A 167 11.05 -10.95 17.23
N LEU A 168 10.59 -10.33 18.33
CA LEU A 168 10.40 -8.88 18.38
C LEU A 168 11.72 -8.16 18.65
N ALA A 169 11.80 -6.93 18.17
CA ALA A 169 12.92 -6.04 18.47
C ALA A 169 12.64 -5.31 19.80
N ASP A 170 13.44 -5.64 20.81
CA ASP A 170 13.37 -4.95 22.09
C ASP A 170 13.92 -3.51 21.97
N GLY A 171 13.21 -2.55 22.56
CA GLY A 171 13.64 -1.17 22.66
C GLY A 171 13.43 -0.30 21.42
N ILE A 172 12.90 -0.83 20.31
CA ILE A 172 12.54 -0.03 19.14
C ILE A 172 11.08 0.41 19.25
N SER A 173 10.87 1.72 19.42
CA SER A 173 9.54 2.31 19.53
C SER A 173 9.02 2.82 18.19
N ILE A 174 7.68 2.94 18.06
CA ILE A 174 7.06 3.62 16.90
C ILE A 174 7.51 5.07 16.81
N TYR A 175 7.76 5.74 17.96
CA TYR A 175 8.32 7.09 17.99
C TYR A 175 9.66 7.17 17.23
N GLU A 176 10.60 6.27 17.51
CA GLU A 176 11.90 6.23 16.84
C GLU A 176 11.75 6.00 15.33
N THR A 177 10.96 5.00 14.95
CA THR A 177 10.66 4.71 13.55
C THR A 177 10.03 5.92 12.85
N TRP A 178 9.07 6.59 13.51
CA TRP A 178 8.41 7.78 12.95
C TRP A 178 9.36 8.94 12.73
N ARG A 179 10.27 9.21 13.69
CA ARG A 179 11.30 10.25 13.52
C ARG A 179 12.22 9.97 12.33
N ALA A 180 12.57 8.71 12.09
CA ALA A 180 13.33 8.30 10.91
C ALA A 180 12.51 8.47 9.61
N MET A 181 11.22 8.17 9.63
CA MET A 181 10.31 8.44 8.49
C MET A 181 10.24 9.94 8.17
N GLU A 182 10.14 10.80 9.17
CA GLU A 182 10.14 12.26 9.00
C GLU A 182 11.44 12.78 8.37
N ALA A 183 12.58 12.17 8.69
CA ALA A 183 13.85 12.51 8.09
C ALA A 183 13.87 12.23 6.58
N LEU A 184 13.19 11.17 6.10
CA LEU A 184 13.08 10.87 4.67
C LEU A 184 12.36 11.97 3.89
N VAL A 185 11.33 12.60 4.51
CA VAL A 185 10.64 13.76 3.91
C VAL A 185 11.59 14.95 3.82
N THR A 186 12.32 15.23 4.90
CA THR A 186 13.29 16.33 4.96
C THR A 186 14.41 16.16 3.93
N ASP A 187 14.86 14.91 3.71
CA ASP A 187 15.88 14.54 2.73
C ASP A 187 15.34 14.52 1.28
N GLY A 188 14.02 14.71 1.07
CA GLY A 188 13.40 14.70 -0.26
C GLY A 188 13.31 13.32 -0.91
N LEU A 189 13.49 12.24 -0.15
CA LEU A 189 13.37 10.86 -0.64
C LEU A 189 11.90 10.43 -0.79
N VAL A 190 11.00 11.02 0.02
CA VAL A 190 9.56 10.75 -0.01
C VAL A 190 8.75 12.05 0.08
N ARG A 191 7.61 12.11 -0.60
CA ARG A 191 6.69 13.26 -0.60
C ARG A 191 5.80 13.28 0.64
N SER A 192 5.31 12.12 1.01
CA SER A 192 4.38 11.91 2.13
C SER A 192 4.74 10.66 2.89
N ILE A 193 4.52 10.69 4.20
CA ILE A 193 4.69 9.51 5.06
C ILE A 193 3.37 9.15 5.72
N GLY A 194 3.23 7.88 6.04
CA GLY A 194 2.03 7.37 6.68
C GLY A 194 2.28 6.04 7.36
N VAL A 195 1.19 5.42 7.73
CA VAL A 195 1.19 4.16 8.48
C VAL A 195 0.25 3.15 7.82
N SER A 196 0.43 1.87 8.18
CA SER A 196 -0.48 0.81 7.76
C SER A 196 -0.78 -0.10 8.95
N ASN A 197 -2.04 -0.55 9.05
CA ASN A 197 -2.52 -1.41 10.13
C ASN A 197 -2.51 -0.76 11.52
N PHE A 198 -2.61 0.55 11.59
CA PHE A 198 -2.68 1.28 12.85
C PHE A 198 -4.13 1.44 13.32
N SER A 199 -4.39 1.06 14.56
CA SER A 199 -5.66 1.31 15.25
C SER A 199 -5.79 2.79 15.64
N SER A 200 -6.96 3.19 16.12
CA SER A 200 -7.18 4.54 16.66
C SER A 200 -6.22 4.88 17.80
N THR A 201 -5.89 3.92 18.66
CA THR A 201 -4.93 4.11 19.76
C THR A 201 -3.52 4.35 19.23
N HIS A 202 -3.07 3.55 18.26
CA HIS A 202 -1.76 3.75 17.61
C HIS A 202 -1.67 5.12 16.91
N LEU A 203 -2.75 5.55 16.23
CA LEU A 203 -2.79 6.87 15.60
C LEU A 203 -2.74 8.00 16.62
N ALA A 204 -3.46 7.87 17.76
CA ALA A 204 -3.41 8.87 18.82
C ALA A 204 -2.01 9.01 19.41
N ASP A 205 -1.30 7.89 19.59
CA ASP A 205 0.10 7.89 20.04
C ASP A 205 1.00 8.64 19.03
N VAL A 206 1.00 8.25 17.76
CA VAL A 206 1.82 8.93 16.72
C VAL A 206 1.49 10.41 16.63
N LEU A 207 0.21 10.79 16.66
CA LEU A 207 -0.21 12.20 16.57
C LEU A 207 0.25 13.03 17.77
N SER A 208 0.57 12.42 18.91
CA SER A 208 1.03 13.13 20.11
C SER A 208 2.44 13.71 19.97
N TYR A 209 3.25 13.17 19.07
CA TYR A 209 4.65 13.56 18.88
C TYR A 209 5.03 13.87 17.42
N ALA A 210 4.19 13.55 16.44
CA ALA A 210 4.50 13.72 15.04
C ALA A 210 4.69 15.21 14.69
N LYS A 211 5.84 15.53 14.08
CA LYS A 211 6.08 16.84 13.45
C LYS A 211 5.36 16.91 12.09
N PHE A 212 5.38 15.81 11.32
CA PHE A 212 4.58 15.62 10.12
C PHE A 212 3.53 14.56 10.44
N PRO A 213 2.23 14.92 10.55
CA PRO A 213 1.17 13.95 10.79
C PRO A 213 1.11 12.89 9.69
N PRO A 214 0.70 11.64 9.97
CA PRO A 214 0.48 10.64 8.94
C PRO A 214 -0.45 11.19 7.85
N ALA A 215 -0.03 11.09 6.58
CA ALA A 215 -0.88 11.46 5.46
C ALA A 215 -1.92 10.36 5.16
N ILE A 216 -1.55 9.11 5.43
CA ILE A 216 -2.33 7.92 5.12
C ILE A 216 -2.29 6.96 6.30
N ASN A 217 -3.43 6.28 6.53
CA ASN A 217 -3.49 5.01 7.24
C ASN A 217 -4.03 3.94 6.28
N GLN A 218 -3.19 2.99 5.86
CA GLN A 218 -3.60 1.89 4.99
C GLN A 218 -4.07 0.70 5.84
N VAL A 219 -5.32 0.29 5.69
CA VAL A 219 -5.93 -0.80 6.49
C VAL A 219 -6.77 -1.74 5.64
N GLU A 220 -7.02 -2.95 6.14
CA GLU A 220 -8.05 -3.81 5.57
C GLU A 220 -9.41 -3.13 5.66
N CYS A 221 -10.09 -2.94 4.52
CA CYS A 221 -11.37 -2.23 4.49
C CYS A 221 -12.26 -2.78 3.37
N HIS A 222 -13.38 -3.41 3.75
CA HIS A 222 -14.36 -4.02 2.85
C HIS A 222 -15.71 -4.18 3.55
N GLY A 223 -16.75 -4.68 2.86
CA GLY A 223 -18.12 -4.80 3.38
C GLY A 223 -18.24 -5.54 4.71
N PHE A 224 -17.37 -6.52 4.98
CA PHE A 224 -17.33 -7.26 6.25
C PHE A 224 -16.35 -6.67 7.29
N LEU A 225 -15.64 -5.60 6.95
CA LEU A 225 -14.75 -4.86 7.86
C LEU A 225 -14.74 -3.37 7.49
N LYS A 226 -15.75 -2.66 7.93
CA LYS A 226 -16.09 -1.30 7.47
C LYS A 226 -15.20 -0.20 8.03
N GLN A 227 -14.56 -0.44 9.18
CA GLN A 227 -13.66 0.51 9.84
C GLN A 227 -14.29 1.85 10.22
N ASP A 228 -15.61 1.93 10.49
CA ASP A 228 -16.36 3.19 10.62
C ASP A 228 -15.76 4.15 11.67
N ASN A 229 -15.40 3.64 12.84
CA ASN A 229 -14.82 4.46 13.91
C ASN A 229 -13.42 4.98 13.53
N LEU A 230 -12.62 4.13 12.90
CA LEU A 230 -11.29 4.50 12.41
C LEU A 230 -11.39 5.53 11.28
N LEU A 231 -12.32 5.35 10.35
CA LEU A 231 -12.59 6.32 9.27
C LEU A 231 -12.99 7.68 9.82
N LYS A 232 -13.90 7.73 10.80
CA LYS A 232 -14.31 8.99 11.48
C LYS A 232 -13.12 9.69 12.13
N MET A 233 -12.29 8.93 12.85
CA MET A 233 -11.08 9.48 13.48
C MET A 233 -10.10 10.00 12.41
N CYS A 234 -9.76 9.21 11.40
CA CYS A 234 -8.84 9.61 10.35
C CYS A 234 -9.32 10.89 9.66
N LYS A 235 -10.60 10.95 9.26
CA LYS A 235 -11.22 12.13 8.66
C LYS A 235 -11.09 13.36 9.56
N SER A 236 -11.33 13.22 10.87
CA SER A 236 -11.23 14.35 11.84
C SER A 236 -9.80 14.88 12.01
N LYS A 237 -8.80 14.08 11.62
CA LYS A 237 -7.37 14.42 11.71
C LYS A 237 -6.73 14.72 10.35
N GLY A 238 -7.51 14.76 9.28
CA GLY A 238 -7.00 14.96 7.91
C GLY A 238 -6.12 13.81 7.41
N ILE A 239 -6.31 12.60 7.93
CA ILE A 239 -5.60 11.38 7.51
C ILE A 239 -6.46 10.66 6.47
N THR A 240 -5.91 10.41 5.29
CA THR A 240 -6.60 9.63 4.26
C THR A 240 -6.55 8.14 4.60
N VAL A 241 -7.68 7.45 4.48
CA VAL A 241 -7.70 5.99 4.62
C VAL A 241 -7.52 5.35 3.25
N MET A 242 -6.58 4.39 3.16
CA MET A 242 -6.38 3.54 2.00
C MET A 242 -6.81 2.11 2.35
N GLY A 243 -7.81 1.60 1.63
CA GLY A 243 -8.37 0.27 1.87
C GLY A 243 -7.70 -0.82 1.03
N TYR A 244 -6.95 -1.72 1.67
CA TYR A 244 -6.50 -2.93 1.01
C TYR A 244 -7.53 -4.06 1.16
N ALA A 245 -7.42 -5.10 0.30
CA ALA A 245 -8.38 -6.19 0.20
C ALA A 245 -9.85 -5.72 0.07
N PRO A 246 -10.16 -4.66 -0.73
CA PRO A 246 -11.49 -4.06 -0.75
C PRO A 246 -12.60 -5.00 -1.25
N LEU A 247 -12.23 -6.11 -1.90
CA LEU A 247 -13.12 -7.15 -2.41
C LEU A 247 -13.22 -8.39 -1.50
N GLY A 248 -12.66 -8.36 -0.27
CA GLY A 248 -12.74 -9.46 0.69
C GLY A 248 -11.87 -10.67 0.34
N ARG A 249 -10.81 -10.52 -0.45
CA ARG A 249 -9.86 -11.60 -0.83
C ARG A 249 -10.53 -12.84 -1.41
N PRO A 250 -11.38 -12.73 -2.43
CA PRO A 250 -12.07 -13.88 -3.02
C PRO A 250 -11.04 -14.93 -3.51
N GLY A 251 -11.36 -16.21 -3.33
CA GLY A 251 -10.51 -17.33 -3.72
C GLY A 251 -9.33 -17.62 -2.77
N SER A 252 -9.17 -16.88 -1.68
CA SER A 252 -8.15 -17.22 -0.68
C SER A 252 -8.59 -18.44 0.16
N VAL A 253 -7.61 -19.28 0.57
CA VAL A 253 -7.87 -20.45 1.41
C VAL A 253 -8.62 -20.11 2.69
N ARG A 254 -8.34 -18.93 3.29
CA ARG A 254 -8.98 -18.49 4.53
C ARG A 254 -10.46 -18.14 4.30
N VAL A 255 -10.78 -17.43 3.22
CA VAL A 255 -12.16 -17.11 2.84
C VAL A 255 -12.95 -18.38 2.58
N ASN A 256 -12.37 -19.31 1.81
CA ASN A 256 -13.01 -20.58 1.51
C ASN A 256 -13.31 -21.43 2.78
N LYS A 257 -12.44 -21.35 3.81
CA LYS A 257 -12.68 -22.03 5.08
C LYS A 257 -13.79 -21.40 5.93
N LEU A 258 -14.00 -20.08 5.79
CA LEU A 258 -15.06 -19.36 6.51
C LEU A 258 -16.42 -19.50 5.83
N GLY A 259 -16.45 -19.91 4.56
CA GLY A 259 -17.68 -20.11 3.77
C GLY A 259 -18.40 -18.80 3.39
N ASP A 260 -17.79 -17.65 3.66
CA ASP A 260 -18.39 -16.34 3.47
C ASP A 260 -17.62 -15.54 2.42
N VAL A 261 -18.08 -15.59 1.19
CA VAL A 261 -17.49 -14.84 0.08
C VAL A 261 -18.24 -13.52 -0.08
N LEU A 262 -17.60 -12.40 0.24
CA LEU A 262 -18.23 -11.06 0.20
C LEU A 262 -18.86 -10.76 -1.17
N LEU A 263 -18.25 -11.19 -2.27
CA LEU A 263 -18.78 -10.98 -3.63
C LEU A 263 -20.04 -11.81 -3.94
N GLU A 264 -20.38 -12.78 -3.09
CA GLU A 264 -21.56 -13.65 -3.22
C GLU A 264 -22.67 -13.26 -2.23
N ASP A 265 -22.52 -12.17 -1.49
CA ASP A 265 -23.55 -11.64 -0.61
C ASP A 265 -24.83 -11.35 -1.40
N GLU A 266 -25.96 -11.86 -0.93
CA GLU A 266 -27.24 -11.85 -1.65
C GLU A 266 -27.71 -10.43 -1.96
N PHE A 267 -27.58 -9.50 -1.01
CA PHE A 267 -27.97 -8.11 -1.22
C PHE A 267 -27.05 -7.46 -2.26
N LEU A 268 -25.74 -7.66 -2.15
CA LEU A 268 -24.77 -7.09 -3.07
C LEU A 268 -24.96 -7.58 -4.50
N VAL A 269 -25.24 -8.89 -4.66
CA VAL A 269 -25.54 -9.50 -5.97
C VAL A 269 -26.83 -8.95 -6.56
N ALA A 270 -27.89 -8.84 -5.76
CA ALA A 270 -29.16 -8.28 -6.20
C ALA A 270 -29.04 -6.82 -6.62
N LEU A 271 -28.35 -6.00 -5.84
CA LEU A 271 -28.11 -4.58 -6.15
C LEU A 271 -27.27 -4.42 -7.43
N ALA A 272 -26.24 -5.25 -7.59
CA ALA A 272 -25.42 -5.27 -8.80
C ALA A 272 -26.26 -5.59 -10.05
N GLY A 273 -27.15 -6.57 -9.96
CA GLY A 273 -28.10 -6.90 -11.03
C GLY A 273 -29.05 -5.75 -11.37
N GLN A 274 -29.59 -5.06 -10.37
CA GLN A 274 -30.48 -3.90 -10.55
C GLN A 274 -29.76 -2.72 -11.26
N LYS A 275 -28.49 -2.50 -10.92
CA LYS A 275 -27.67 -1.42 -11.50
C LYS A 275 -26.95 -1.84 -12.81
N GLY A 276 -27.15 -3.07 -13.30
CA GLY A 276 -26.48 -3.57 -14.51
C GLY A 276 -24.97 -3.62 -14.39
N THR A 277 -24.45 -3.91 -13.19
CA THR A 277 -23.01 -3.90 -12.87
C THR A 277 -22.59 -5.16 -12.10
N THR A 278 -21.40 -5.16 -11.52
CA THR A 278 -20.88 -6.30 -10.75
C THR A 278 -20.74 -5.97 -9.26
N PRO A 279 -20.81 -6.98 -8.37
CA PRO A 279 -20.54 -6.82 -6.95
C PRO A 279 -19.16 -6.18 -6.67
N ALA A 280 -18.15 -6.52 -7.46
CA ALA A 280 -16.81 -5.96 -7.31
C ALA A 280 -16.79 -4.43 -7.54
N LYS A 281 -17.42 -3.96 -8.63
CA LYS A 281 -17.52 -2.53 -8.92
C LYS A 281 -18.28 -1.77 -7.82
N LEU A 282 -19.38 -2.33 -7.31
CA LEU A 282 -20.16 -1.70 -6.23
C LEU A 282 -19.37 -1.58 -4.93
N LEU A 283 -18.61 -2.61 -4.53
CA LEU A 283 -17.76 -2.56 -3.34
C LEU A 283 -16.66 -1.50 -3.45
N LEU A 284 -16.06 -1.36 -4.63
CA LEU A 284 -15.05 -0.33 -4.87
C LEU A 284 -15.69 1.06 -4.83
N ARG A 285 -16.84 1.26 -5.49
CA ARG A 285 -17.59 2.52 -5.48
C ARG A 285 -18.03 2.90 -4.07
N TRP A 286 -18.60 1.97 -3.30
CA TRP A 286 -18.99 2.18 -1.91
C TRP A 286 -17.84 2.69 -1.05
N ASN A 287 -16.67 2.07 -1.15
CA ASN A 287 -15.50 2.55 -0.41
C ASN A 287 -15.07 3.95 -0.87
N MET A 288 -15.03 4.22 -2.17
CA MET A 288 -14.65 5.54 -2.70
C MET A 288 -15.64 6.63 -2.26
N GLN A 289 -16.96 6.35 -2.24
CA GLN A 289 -17.97 7.30 -1.75
C GLN A 289 -17.84 7.57 -0.24
N ARG A 290 -17.27 6.64 0.54
CA ARG A 290 -16.92 6.84 1.96
C ARG A 290 -15.62 7.63 2.15
N GLY A 291 -14.94 8.03 1.06
CA GLY A 291 -13.66 8.70 1.12
C GLY A 291 -12.47 7.77 1.38
N VAL A 292 -12.57 6.51 0.97
CA VAL A 292 -11.49 5.52 1.06
C VAL A 292 -10.84 5.35 -0.30
N VAL A 293 -9.53 5.51 -0.37
CA VAL A 293 -8.73 5.11 -1.54
C VAL A 293 -8.67 3.58 -1.59
N VAL A 294 -8.99 2.96 -2.73
CA VAL A 294 -9.03 1.50 -2.83
C VAL A 294 -7.89 0.95 -3.69
N ILE A 295 -7.31 -0.17 -3.26
CA ILE A 295 -6.18 -0.82 -3.95
C ILE A 295 -6.46 -2.31 -4.18
N PRO A 296 -7.48 -2.66 -5.02
CA PRO A 296 -7.71 -4.05 -5.39
C PRO A 296 -6.48 -4.63 -6.09
N LYS A 297 -6.21 -5.93 -5.87
CA LYS A 297 -5.15 -6.69 -6.55
C LYS A 297 -5.75 -7.54 -7.66
N SER A 298 -5.17 -7.47 -8.84
CA SER A 298 -5.43 -8.42 -9.92
C SER A 298 -4.22 -8.54 -10.86
N THR A 299 -4.02 -9.71 -11.45
CA THR A 299 -3.12 -9.96 -12.59
C THR A 299 -3.90 -10.34 -13.86
N ASN A 300 -5.23 -10.30 -13.79
CA ASN A 300 -6.11 -10.59 -14.92
C ASN A 300 -6.58 -9.28 -15.56
N ASN A 301 -6.31 -9.09 -16.86
CA ASN A 301 -6.57 -7.85 -17.60
C ASN A 301 -8.04 -7.45 -17.59
N THR A 302 -8.97 -8.42 -17.71
CA THR A 302 -10.40 -8.14 -17.66
C THR A 302 -10.80 -7.57 -16.30
N ARG A 303 -10.32 -8.17 -15.20
CA ARG A 303 -10.59 -7.67 -13.85
C ARG A 303 -9.89 -6.33 -13.56
N LEU A 304 -8.71 -6.08 -14.16
CA LEU A 304 -8.05 -4.76 -14.06
C LEU A 304 -8.94 -3.69 -14.69
N ALA A 305 -9.44 -3.90 -15.91
CA ALA A 305 -10.33 -2.97 -16.60
C ALA A 305 -11.67 -2.79 -15.84
N GLU A 306 -12.25 -3.88 -15.35
CA GLU A 306 -13.46 -3.86 -14.53
C GLU A 306 -13.28 -3.04 -13.25
N ASN A 307 -12.23 -3.29 -12.48
CA ASN A 307 -11.94 -2.56 -11.25
C ASN A 307 -11.73 -1.07 -11.53
N PHE A 308 -11.00 -0.73 -12.60
CA PHE A 308 -10.75 0.66 -12.98
C PHE A 308 -12.05 1.37 -13.35
N SER A 309 -12.94 0.70 -14.07
CA SER A 309 -14.23 1.26 -14.46
C SER A 309 -15.12 1.61 -13.26
N ALA A 310 -14.91 1.01 -12.08
CA ALA A 310 -15.60 1.42 -10.87
C ALA A 310 -15.32 2.90 -10.49
N MET A 311 -14.20 3.47 -10.88
CA MET A 311 -13.89 4.88 -10.63
C MET A 311 -14.50 5.81 -11.69
N THR A 312 -14.56 5.38 -12.94
CA THR A 312 -14.97 6.21 -14.09
C THR A 312 -16.45 6.09 -14.46
N ASP A 313 -17.11 5.02 -14.03
CA ASP A 313 -18.51 4.74 -14.28
C ASP A 313 -19.38 5.42 -13.20
N HIS A 314 -20.00 6.54 -13.54
CA HIS A 314 -20.85 7.30 -12.62
C HIS A 314 -22.27 6.74 -12.48
N ASP A 315 -22.72 5.86 -13.38
CA ASP A 315 -24.05 5.26 -13.33
C ASP A 315 -24.21 4.26 -12.17
N ILE A 316 -23.08 3.81 -11.59
CA ILE A 316 -23.06 2.91 -10.43
C ILE A 316 -22.96 3.62 -9.08
N GLU A 317 -23.11 4.94 -9.03
CA GLU A 317 -23.14 5.64 -7.74
C GLU A 317 -24.27 5.09 -6.85
N LEU A 318 -23.93 4.92 -5.56
CA LEU A 318 -24.85 4.42 -4.55
C LEU A 318 -25.60 5.60 -3.93
N THR A 319 -26.92 5.45 -3.80
CA THR A 319 -27.77 6.38 -3.05
C THR A 319 -27.49 6.31 -1.55
N GLU A 320 -27.97 7.27 -0.77
CA GLU A 320 -27.81 7.25 0.70
C GLU A 320 -28.43 5.98 1.32
N GLU A 321 -29.58 5.52 0.81
CA GLU A 321 -30.26 4.31 1.28
C GLU A 321 -29.43 3.05 0.94
N GLU A 322 -28.87 2.96 -0.28
CA GLU A 322 -27.99 1.86 -0.68
C GLU A 322 -26.70 1.87 0.12
N MET A 323 -26.10 3.04 0.36
CA MET A 323 -24.93 3.19 1.22
C MET A 323 -25.19 2.72 2.65
N GLU A 324 -26.34 3.07 3.22
CA GLU A 324 -26.71 2.63 4.56
C GLU A 324 -26.91 1.11 4.59
N HIS A 325 -27.55 0.53 3.60
CA HIS A 325 -27.71 -0.92 3.49
C HIS A 325 -26.34 -1.62 3.35
N MET A 326 -25.45 -1.12 2.50
CA MET A 326 -24.07 -1.62 2.41
C MET A 326 -23.34 -1.54 3.76
N ASN A 327 -23.64 -0.54 4.59
CA ASN A 327 -23.11 -0.43 5.95
C ASN A 327 -23.71 -1.48 6.91
N THR A 328 -24.79 -2.16 6.58
CA THR A 328 -25.39 -3.22 7.40
C THR A 328 -25.01 -4.64 6.97
N LEU A 329 -24.19 -4.82 5.90
CA LEU A 329 -23.71 -6.14 5.49
C LEU A 329 -23.19 -6.93 6.71
N GLY A 330 -23.83 -8.08 6.95
CA GLY A 330 -24.09 -8.63 8.27
C GLY A 330 -22.96 -9.32 9.02
N LYS A 331 -21.68 -9.19 8.62
CA LYS A 331 -20.58 -9.88 9.30
C LYS A 331 -19.42 -8.95 9.57
N THR A 332 -18.75 -9.17 10.71
CA THR A 332 -17.42 -8.59 10.98
C THR A 332 -16.39 -9.68 10.79
N CYS A 333 -15.54 -9.54 9.80
CA CYS A 333 -14.49 -10.50 9.49
C CYS A 333 -13.22 -9.79 9.03
N ARG A 334 -12.10 -10.08 9.70
CA ARG A 334 -10.77 -9.65 9.28
C ARG A 334 -10.04 -10.83 8.62
N TYR A 335 -9.69 -10.69 7.35
CA TYR A 335 -8.96 -11.71 6.60
C TYR A 335 -7.44 -11.64 6.81
N CYS A 336 -6.90 -10.44 7.09
CA CYS A 336 -5.47 -10.21 7.29
C CYS A 336 -5.13 -10.05 8.79
N ASN A 337 -5.52 -11.02 9.59
CA ASN A 337 -5.14 -11.11 11.00
C ASN A 337 -4.03 -12.17 11.14
N TYR A 338 -2.77 -11.71 11.11
CA TYR A 338 -1.62 -12.59 11.19
C TYR A 338 -1.29 -12.88 12.64
N ASP A 339 -1.27 -14.18 12.98
CA ASP A 339 -0.66 -14.66 14.20
C ASP A 339 0.84 -14.85 13.94
N TRP A 340 1.64 -13.96 14.50
CA TRP A 340 3.10 -14.10 14.42
C TRP A 340 3.68 -14.86 15.61
N GLY A 341 2.84 -15.47 16.46
CA GLY A 341 3.27 -16.25 17.62
C GLY A 341 3.90 -15.41 18.72
N VAL A 342 3.59 -14.12 18.78
CA VAL A 342 4.10 -13.19 19.80
C VAL A 342 3.33 -13.39 21.08
N GLY A 343 3.67 -14.44 21.86
CA GLY A 343 3.07 -14.70 23.17
C GLY A 343 1.53 -14.80 23.17
N GLY A 344 0.90 -15.12 22.03
CA GLY A 344 -0.55 -15.11 21.86
C GLY A 344 -1.16 -13.72 21.62
N ALA A 345 -0.37 -12.65 21.62
CA ALA A 345 -0.85 -11.32 21.31
C ALA A 345 -1.15 -11.19 19.80
N LYS A 346 -2.35 -10.78 19.48
CA LYS A 346 -2.73 -10.37 18.12
C LYS A 346 -2.59 -8.87 18.02
N ILE A 347 -2.22 -8.36 16.82
CA ILE A 347 -2.20 -6.91 16.59
C ILE A 347 -3.62 -6.32 16.65
N PHE A 348 -4.61 -7.14 16.31
CA PHE A 348 -6.02 -6.80 16.42
C PHE A 348 -6.70 -7.79 17.38
N ASP A 349 -7.35 -7.28 18.41
CA ASP A 349 -8.07 -8.06 19.43
C ASP A 349 -9.49 -8.47 18.99
N GLU A 350 -9.78 -8.45 17.67
CA GLU A 350 -11.09 -8.78 17.08
C GLU A 350 -11.22 -10.28 16.72
#